data_990c2b3b168d064dc5a9e81b4f23c6fa
#
_entry.id   990c2b3b168d064dc5a9e81b4f23c6fa
#
_cell.length_a   1.000
_cell.length_b   1.000
_cell.length_c   1.000
_cell.angle_alpha   90.00
_cell.angle_beta   90.00
_cell.angle_gamma   90.00
#
_symmetry.space_group_name_H-M   'P 1'
#
loop_
_entity.id
_entity.type
_entity.pdbx_description
1 polymer ?
#
loop_
_entity_poly.entity_id
_entity_poly.type
_entity_poly.pdbx_seq_one_letter_code
_entity_poly.pdbx_strand_id
1 'polypeptide(L)'
;MSRLYRGRQILLGRVALGVLCIALSVGCSEAEHRHDEQPSIPYLTSESRHPIPLSPSAGKEHRAVMLQHLETIQVIVNALVDEDYELARGLTELHLGFFMHRLAKASEPSENFPPAYHDLAIAHNAAAEELARIIPTRDMKQILPQFNNVLKACVACHLEFTVREQS
;
A
#
# COMPACT_ATOMS: atom_id res chain seq x y z
N MET A 1 18.84 -58.61 -9.49
CA MET A 1 17.69 -59.46 -9.10
C MET A 1 16.44 -58.84 -9.71
N SER A 2 15.98 -59.49 -10.76
CA SER A 2 14.85 -59.12 -11.62
C SER A 2 13.52 -59.39 -10.91
N ARG A 3 12.54 -58.50 -11.05
CA ARG A 3 11.15 -58.93 -11.10
C ARG A 3 10.34 -58.02 -12.04
N LEU A 4 10.06 -58.65 -13.17
CA LEU A 4 9.01 -58.33 -14.12
C LEU A 4 7.62 -58.37 -13.45
N TYR A 5 6.76 -57.40 -13.72
CA TYR A 5 5.32 -57.56 -13.55
C TYR A 5 4.59 -57.09 -14.80
N ARG A 6 4.32 -58.04 -15.53
CA ARG A 6 3.26 -58.58 -16.42
C ARG A 6 2.03 -57.68 -16.55
N GLY A 7 1.74 -57.36 -17.81
CA GLY A 7 0.59 -56.67 -18.31
C GLY A 7 -0.73 -57.42 -18.06
N ARG A 8 -1.78 -56.65 -18.07
CA ARG A 8 -3.14 -57.13 -18.27
C ARG A 8 -3.83 -56.20 -19.26
N GLN A 9 -3.96 -56.68 -20.47
CA GLN A 9 -4.89 -56.17 -21.46
C GLN A 9 -6.30 -56.62 -21.06
N ILE A 10 -7.25 -55.74 -21.05
CA ILE A 10 -8.66 -56.09 -21.03
C ILE A 10 -9.35 -55.24 -22.12
N LEU A 11 -9.60 -55.94 -23.14
CA LEU A 11 -10.73 -56.06 -24.06
C LEU A 11 -11.74 -54.89 -24.14
N LEU A 12 -11.89 -54.54 -25.39
CA LEU A 12 -12.96 -53.84 -26.07
C LEU A 12 -14.38 -54.06 -25.51
N GLY A 13 -15.06 -52.96 -25.31
CA GLY A 13 -16.51 -52.90 -25.30
C GLY A 13 -16.95 -51.67 -26.12
N ARG A 14 -17.23 -51.94 -27.42
CA ARG A 14 -17.97 -51.00 -28.29
C ARG A 14 -19.40 -50.98 -27.85
N VAL A 15 -19.89 -49.85 -27.33
CA VAL A 15 -21.31 -49.56 -27.29
C VAL A 15 -21.51 -48.23 -27.99
N ALA A 16 -22.05 -48.35 -29.19
CA ALA A 16 -22.61 -47.25 -29.94
C ALA A 16 -23.95 -46.85 -29.31
N LEU A 17 -24.12 -45.62 -28.86
CA LEU A 17 -25.42 -45.10 -28.58
C LEU A 17 -25.50 -43.61 -28.90
N GLY A 18 -26.30 -43.35 -29.89
CA GLY A 18 -27.25 -42.27 -30.07
C GLY A 18 -26.79 -40.83 -29.84
N VAL A 19 -26.55 -40.16 -30.98
CA VAL A 19 -26.55 -38.71 -31.11
C VAL A 19 -27.94 -38.17 -30.68
N LEU A 20 -27.97 -37.45 -29.58
CA LEU A 20 -29.04 -36.50 -29.29
C LEU A 20 -28.43 -35.15 -29.09
N CYS A 21 -28.30 -34.39 -30.18
CA CYS A 21 -27.96 -32.98 -30.14
C CYS A 21 -29.13 -32.19 -29.55
N ILE A 22 -29.15 -32.01 -28.25
CA ILE A 22 -29.96 -30.94 -27.63
C ILE A 22 -29.10 -29.68 -27.69
N ALA A 23 -29.41 -28.85 -28.67
CA ALA A 23 -28.90 -27.47 -28.71
C ALA A 23 -29.45 -26.69 -27.51
N LEU A 24 -28.78 -26.74 -26.39
CA LEU A 24 -28.93 -25.77 -25.33
C LEU A 24 -28.22 -24.50 -25.79
N SER A 25 -28.96 -23.62 -26.43
CA SER A 25 -28.61 -22.22 -26.56
C SER A 25 -28.57 -21.61 -25.16
N VAL A 26 -27.45 -21.79 -24.47
CA VAL A 26 -27.11 -20.98 -23.30
C VAL A 26 -26.86 -19.59 -23.87
N GLY A 27 -27.88 -18.76 -23.78
CA GLY A 27 -27.72 -17.33 -23.98
C GLY A 27 -26.64 -16.87 -23.01
N CYS A 28 -25.47 -16.47 -23.54
CA CYS A 28 -24.58 -15.60 -22.81
C CYS A 28 -25.35 -14.31 -22.57
N SER A 29 -26.00 -14.22 -21.41
CA SER A 29 -26.35 -12.94 -20.84
C SER A 29 -25.02 -12.25 -20.62
N GLU A 30 -24.63 -11.34 -21.51
CA GLU A 30 -23.67 -10.31 -21.20
C GLU A 30 -24.18 -9.65 -19.93
N ALA A 31 -23.63 -10.07 -18.80
CA ALA A 31 -23.73 -9.31 -17.57
C ALA A 31 -23.02 -8.00 -17.92
N GLU A 32 -23.81 -7.03 -18.34
CA GLU A 32 -23.43 -5.64 -18.39
C GLU A 32 -22.82 -5.32 -17.03
N HIS A 33 -21.49 -5.34 -16.96
CA HIS A 33 -20.76 -4.83 -15.83
C HIS A 33 -21.21 -3.38 -15.71
N ARG A 34 -22.28 -3.16 -14.93
CA ARG A 34 -22.47 -1.84 -14.35
C ARG A 34 -21.16 -1.58 -13.63
N HIS A 35 -20.36 -0.71 -14.20
CA HIS A 35 -19.44 0.05 -13.40
C HIS A 35 -20.33 0.72 -12.35
N ASP A 36 -20.48 0.06 -11.20
CA ASP A 36 -21.00 0.70 -10.02
C ASP A 36 -20.16 1.95 -9.90
N GLU A 37 -20.83 3.06 -10.00
CA GLU A 37 -20.27 4.40 -9.94
C GLU A 37 -19.40 4.44 -8.69
N GLN A 38 -18.11 4.20 -8.90
CA GLN A 38 -17.11 4.18 -7.85
C GLN A 38 -17.23 5.56 -7.22
N PRO A 39 -17.54 5.66 -5.91
CA PRO A 39 -17.76 6.97 -5.31
C PRO A 39 -16.57 7.83 -5.70
N SER A 40 -16.84 8.86 -6.51
CA SER A 40 -15.83 9.80 -6.93
C SER A 40 -15.25 10.40 -5.67
N ILE A 41 -14.04 9.95 -5.30
CA ILE A 41 -13.28 10.63 -4.25
C ILE A 41 -13.16 12.05 -4.77
N PRO A 42 -13.72 13.05 -4.08
CA PRO A 42 -13.56 14.42 -4.52
C PRO A 42 -12.05 14.66 -4.62
N TYR A 43 -11.52 14.73 -5.84
CA TYR A 43 -10.16 15.19 -6.02
C TYR A 43 -10.11 16.59 -5.46
N LEU A 44 -9.56 16.73 -4.26
CA LEU A 44 -9.26 18.02 -3.72
C LEU A 44 -8.33 18.69 -4.73
N THR A 45 -8.83 19.70 -5.40
CA THR A 45 -7.99 20.50 -6.29
C THR A 45 -6.87 21.10 -5.42
N SER A 46 -5.67 21.20 -5.97
CA SER A 46 -4.52 21.77 -5.24
C SER A 46 -4.81 23.17 -4.67
N GLU A 47 -5.83 23.83 -5.19
CA GLU A 47 -6.29 25.17 -4.77
C GLU A 47 -7.00 25.19 -3.41
N SER A 48 -7.56 24.05 -2.97
CA SER A 48 -8.25 23.95 -1.68
C SER A 48 -7.32 23.65 -0.49
N ARG A 49 -6.05 23.31 -0.77
CA ARG A 49 -5.07 22.94 0.26
C ARG A 49 -4.29 24.17 0.75
N HIS A 50 -3.94 24.16 2.03
CA HIS A 50 -3.12 25.23 2.61
C HIS A 50 -1.69 25.15 2.05
N PRO A 51 -1.19 26.22 1.40
CA PRO A 51 0.17 26.24 0.87
C PRO A 51 1.19 26.40 2.01
N ILE A 52 2.23 25.56 1.99
CA ILE A 52 3.43 25.73 2.82
C ILE A 52 4.47 26.45 1.95
N PRO A 53 4.82 27.69 2.28
CA PRO A 53 5.80 28.45 1.51
C PRO A 53 7.22 28.00 1.88
N LEU A 54 7.88 27.29 0.99
CA LEU A 54 9.26 26.85 1.17
C LEU A 54 10.18 27.53 0.15
N SER A 55 11.45 27.72 0.52
CA SER A 55 12.49 28.07 -0.44
C SER A 55 12.63 26.96 -1.51
N PRO A 56 13.16 27.23 -2.70
CA PRO A 56 13.33 26.21 -3.74
C PRO A 56 14.15 25.00 -3.26
N SER A 57 15.18 25.21 -2.44
CA SER A 57 15.99 24.11 -1.86
C SER A 57 15.17 23.28 -0.86
N ALA A 58 14.49 23.93 0.09
CA ALA A 58 13.67 23.24 1.07
C ALA A 58 12.49 22.50 0.41
N GLY A 59 11.86 23.08 -0.60
CA GLY A 59 10.82 22.41 -1.40
C GLY A 59 11.32 21.17 -2.13
N LYS A 60 12.53 21.22 -2.69
CA LYS A 60 13.17 20.07 -3.32
C LYS A 60 13.47 18.96 -2.30
N GLU A 61 14.02 19.31 -1.14
CA GLU A 61 14.30 18.36 -0.06
C GLU A 61 13.04 17.72 0.47
N HIS A 62 11.99 18.53 0.72
CA HIS A 62 10.69 18.03 1.16
C HIS A 62 10.11 17.01 0.17
N ARG A 63 10.13 17.29 -1.14
CA ARG A 63 9.67 16.33 -2.16
C ARG A 63 10.49 15.06 -2.17
N ALA A 64 11.81 15.15 -1.98
CA ALA A 64 12.68 13.98 -1.90
C ALA A 64 12.32 13.09 -0.70
N VAL A 65 12.03 13.69 0.47
CA VAL A 65 11.58 12.95 1.66
C VAL A 65 10.22 12.27 1.41
N MET A 66 9.27 12.98 0.78
CA MET A 66 7.96 12.39 0.46
C MET A 66 8.08 11.21 -0.53
N LEU A 67 8.96 11.31 -1.52
CA LEU A 67 9.24 10.21 -2.44
C LEU A 67 9.89 9.03 -1.71
N GLN A 68 10.84 9.28 -0.83
CA GLN A 68 11.46 8.24 0.01
C GLN A 68 10.44 7.53 0.89
N HIS A 69 9.45 8.24 1.47
CA HIS A 69 8.37 7.62 2.23
C HIS A 69 7.56 6.67 1.35
N LEU A 70 7.22 7.06 0.12
CA LEU A 70 6.48 6.21 -0.80
C LEU A 70 7.27 4.95 -1.18
N GLU A 71 8.56 5.08 -1.48
CA GLU A 71 9.46 3.95 -1.75
C GLU A 71 9.56 3.03 -0.53
N THR A 72 9.69 3.61 0.67
CA THR A 72 9.74 2.86 1.92
C THR A 72 8.47 2.05 2.14
N ILE A 73 7.29 2.65 1.91
CA ILE A 73 6.00 1.96 1.99
C ILE A 73 5.97 0.75 1.06
N GLN A 74 6.43 0.90 -0.19
CA GLN A 74 6.49 -0.21 -1.15
C GLN A 74 7.40 -1.35 -0.65
N VAL A 75 8.58 -1.02 -0.12
CA VAL A 75 9.52 -2.03 0.38
C VAL A 75 8.99 -2.71 1.64
N ILE A 76 8.32 -1.98 2.54
CA ILE A 76 7.65 -2.56 3.71
C ILE A 76 6.58 -3.57 3.28
N VAL A 77 5.76 -3.23 2.29
CA VAL A 77 4.73 -4.17 1.77
C VAL A 77 5.38 -5.42 1.22
N ASN A 78 6.46 -5.30 0.42
CA ASN A 78 7.19 -6.46 -0.10
C ASN A 78 7.76 -7.33 1.03
N ALA A 79 8.41 -6.70 2.04
CA ALA A 79 8.96 -7.42 3.18
C ALA A 79 7.87 -8.17 3.97
N LEU A 80 6.67 -7.58 4.12
CA LEU A 80 5.53 -8.25 4.76
C LEU A 80 5.00 -9.44 3.93
N VAL A 81 4.99 -9.33 2.59
CA VAL A 81 4.61 -10.41 1.68
C VAL A 81 5.61 -11.57 1.77
N ASP A 82 6.90 -11.25 1.88
CA ASP A 82 7.99 -12.21 2.01
C ASP A 82 8.18 -12.73 3.46
N GLU A 83 7.31 -12.31 4.40
CA GLU A 83 7.40 -12.62 5.82
C GLU A 83 8.71 -12.17 6.50
N ASP A 84 9.41 -11.22 5.88
CA ASP A 84 10.60 -10.57 6.47
C ASP A 84 10.17 -9.43 7.41
N TYR A 85 9.66 -9.83 8.57
CA TYR A 85 9.13 -8.90 9.58
C TYR A 85 10.22 -8.02 10.20
N GLU A 86 11.47 -8.48 10.24
CA GLU A 86 12.58 -7.69 10.76
C GLU A 86 12.94 -6.53 9.81
N LEU A 87 12.99 -6.81 8.52
CA LEU A 87 13.20 -5.75 7.51
C LEU A 87 12.03 -4.75 7.53
N ALA A 88 10.78 -5.26 7.53
CA ALA A 88 9.59 -4.42 7.59
C ALA A 88 9.60 -3.49 8.82
N ARG A 89 9.91 -4.02 10.00
CA ARG A 89 10.04 -3.24 11.24
C ARG A 89 11.13 -2.18 11.14
N GLY A 90 12.32 -2.59 10.76
CA GLY A 90 13.49 -1.70 10.69
C GLY A 90 13.28 -0.53 9.74
N LEU A 91 12.68 -0.78 8.56
CA LEU A 91 12.34 0.28 7.60
C LEU A 91 11.28 1.23 8.15
N THR A 92 10.27 0.69 8.84
CA THR A 92 9.22 1.50 9.44
C THR A 92 9.78 2.46 10.50
N GLU A 93 10.63 1.96 11.41
CA GLU A 93 11.27 2.77 12.45
C GLU A 93 12.21 3.83 11.86
N LEU A 94 13.04 3.43 10.90
CA LEU A 94 14.11 4.27 10.38
C LEU A 94 13.58 5.39 9.48
N HIS A 95 12.61 5.09 8.62
CA HIS A 95 12.22 6.00 7.54
C HIS A 95 10.85 6.64 7.72
N LEU A 96 9.95 6.08 8.54
CA LEU A 96 8.61 6.63 8.77
C LEU A 96 8.41 7.13 10.20
N GLY A 97 9.21 6.67 11.17
CA GLY A 97 9.10 7.04 12.59
C GLY A 97 9.83 8.32 12.97
N PHE A 98 9.86 8.62 14.25
CA PHE A 98 10.48 9.83 14.82
C PHE A 98 11.99 9.95 14.58
N PHE A 99 12.66 8.88 14.18
CA PHE A 99 14.10 8.94 13.90
C PHE A 99 14.41 9.98 12.82
N MET A 100 13.72 9.94 11.69
CA MET A 100 13.92 10.90 10.61
C MET A 100 13.46 12.30 10.98
N HIS A 101 12.35 12.42 11.72
CA HIS A 101 11.87 13.72 12.21
C HIS A 101 12.88 14.41 13.13
N ARG A 102 13.58 13.65 13.98
CA ARG A 102 14.67 14.20 14.82
C ARG A 102 15.86 14.72 14.01
N LEU A 103 16.20 14.05 12.92
CA LEU A 103 17.27 14.49 12.03
C LEU A 103 16.86 15.73 11.24
N ALA A 104 15.64 15.78 10.71
CA ALA A 104 15.10 16.93 9.99
C ALA A 104 15.04 18.18 10.88
N LYS A 105 14.54 18.07 12.13
CA LYS A 105 14.51 19.20 13.07
C LYS A 105 15.89 19.82 13.36
N ALA A 106 16.96 19.06 13.20
CA ALA A 106 18.32 19.60 13.40
C ALA A 106 18.82 20.46 12.23
N SER A 107 18.19 20.33 11.05
CA SER A 107 18.61 20.97 9.81
C SER A 107 17.62 22.03 9.26
N GLU A 108 16.36 22.05 9.71
CA GLU A 108 15.34 22.97 9.19
C GLU A 108 15.01 24.08 10.18
N PRO A 109 14.93 25.36 9.72
CA PRO A 109 14.28 26.41 10.49
C PRO A 109 12.80 26.06 10.64
N SER A 110 12.37 25.74 11.85
CA SER A 110 10.98 25.37 12.18
C SER A 110 9.95 26.50 11.91
N GLU A 111 10.40 27.62 11.42
CA GLU A 111 9.66 28.87 11.30
C GLU A 111 8.63 28.90 10.16
N ASN A 112 8.75 27.98 9.19
CA ASN A 112 7.92 28.02 7.98
C ASN A 112 6.76 27.02 7.97
N PHE A 113 6.69 26.13 8.94
CA PHE A 113 5.62 25.14 9.01
C PHE A 113 4.52 25.56 10.00
N PRO A 114 3.25 25.57 9.59
CA PRO A 114 2.17 25.92 10.50
C PRO A 114 2.01 24.85 11.61
N PRO A 115 1.50 25.24 12.81
CA PRO A 115 1.30 24.30 13.91
C PRO A 115 0.54 23.03 13.52
N ALA A 116 -0.54 23.17 12.74
CA ALA A 116 -1.32 22.03 12.26
C ALA A 116 -0.51 21.05 11.41
N TYR A 117 0.51 21.50 10.68
CA TYR A 117 1.43 20.62 9.97
C TYR A 117 2.26 19.77 10.95
N HIS A 118 2.76 20.40 12.01
CA HIS A 118 3.51 19.67 13.05
C HIS A 118 2.66 18.61 13.74
N ASP A 119 1.39 18.95 14.05
CA ASP A 119 0.47 18.00 14.68
C ASP A 119 0.24 16.77 13.80
N LEU A 120 0.04 16.97 12.48
CA LEU A 120 -0.12 15.88 11.52
C LEU A 120 1.18 15.08 11.34
N ALA A 121 2.34 15.73 11.33
CA ALA A 121 3.63 15.04 11.28
C ALA A 121 3.87 14.18 12.53
N ILE A 122 3.52 14.69 13.71
CA ILE A 122 3.59 13.91 14.97
C ILE A 122 2.63 12.72 14.92
N ALA A 123 1.40 12.90 14.45
CA ALA A 123 0.43 11.83 14.33
C ALA A 123 0.90 10.73 13.35
N HIS A 124 1.52 11.13 12.22
CA HIS A 124 2.12 10.20 11.26
C HIS A 124 3.25 9.37 11.92
N ASN A 125 4.19 10.05 12.58
CA ASN A 125 5.33 9.39 13.22
C ASN A 125 4.86 8.43 14.34
N ALA A 126 3.88 8.82 15.15
CA ALA A 126 3.32 7.97 16.19
C ALA A 126 2.63 6.72 15.60
N ALA A 127 1.91 6.88 14.48
CA ALA A 127 1.31 5.74 13.78
C ALA A 127 2.38 4.77 13.23
N ALA A 128 3.49 5.29 12.71
CA ALA A 128 4.60 4.49 12.21
C ALA A 128 5.32 3.75 13.34
N GLU A 129 5.57 4.37 14.48
CA GLU A 129 6.18 3.72 15.64
C GLU A 129 5.28 2.61 16.20
N GLU A 130 3.97 2.83 16.23
CA GLU A 130 3.03 1.78 16.64
C GLU A 130 3.01 0.62 15.63
N LEU A 131 3.09 0.89 14.34
CA LEU A 131 3.24 -0.15 13.32
C LEU A 131 4.51 -0.97 13.56
N ALA A 132 5.65 -0.31 13.76
CA ALA A 132 6.91 -0.98 14.03
C ALA A 132 6.84 -1.87 15.28
N ARG A 133 6.10 -1.44 16.31
CA ARG A 133 5.86 -2.21 17.53
C ARG A 133 5.01 -3.45 17.29
N ILE A 134 4.07 -3.39 16.35
CA ILE A 134 3.13 -4.49 16.06
C ILE A 134 3.72 -5.51 15.09
N ILE A 135 4.56 -5.11 14.13
CA ILE A 135 5.13 -6.01 13.12
C ILE A 135 5.75 -7.30 13.71
N PRO A 136 6.50 -7.27 14.85
CA PRO A 136 7.07 -8.49 15.42
C PRO A 136 6.05 -9.54 15.91
N THR A 137 4.77 -9.17 16.03
CA THR A 137 3.71 -10.15 16.36
C THR A 137 3.49 -11.16 15.24
N ARG A 138 3.90 -10.84 14.01
CA ARG A 138 3.69 -11.63 12.78
C ARG A 138 2.21 -11.92 12.50
N ASP A 139 1.30 -11.20 13.13
CA ASP A 139 -0.13 -11.32 12.95
C ASP A 139 -0.64 -10.25 11.96
N MET A 140 -0.86 -10.65 10.72
CA MET A 140 -1.34 -9.75 9.67
C MET A 140 -2.69 -9.10 10.01
N LYS A 141 -3.51 -9.72 10.88
CA LYS A 141 -4.78 -9.13 11.32
C LYS A 141 -4.57 -7.94 12.26
N GLN A 142 -3.40 -7.85 12.90
CA GLN A 142 -3.00 -6.69 13.69
C GLN A 142 -2.16 -5.72 12.86
N ILE A 143 -1.27 -6.23 12.01
CA ILE A 143 -0.35 -5.42 11.21
C ILE A 143 -1.11 -4.56 10.20
N LEU A 144 -2.00 -5.14 9.40
CA LEU A 144 -2.70 -4.42 8.32
C LEU A 144 -3.55 -3.24 8.81
N PRO A 145 -4.35 -3.35 9.89
CA PRO A 145 -5.06 -2.19 10.42
C PRO A 145 -4.13 -1.08 10.86
N GLN A 146 -2.99 -1.41 11.47
CA GLN A 146 -2.03 -0.40 11.91
C GLN A 146 -1.27 0.21 10.72
N PHE A 147 -0.91 -0.59 9.72
CA PHE A 147 -0.36 -0.08 8.46
C PHE A 147 -1.34 0.92 7.79
N ASN A 148 -2.63 0.59 7.78
CA ASN A 148 -3.66 1.50 7.28
C ASN A 148 -3.75 2.81 8.08
N ASN A 149 -3.45 2.81 9.39
CA ASN A 149 -3.40 4.04 10.18
C ASN A 149 -2.24 4.95 9.74
N VAL A 150 -1.08 4.38 9.39
CA VAL A 150 0.03 5.15 8.80
C VAL A 150 -0.41 5.79 7.48
N LEU A 151 -1.04 5.03 6.59
CA LEU A 151 -1.52 5.56 5.31
C LEU A 151 -2.57 6.67 5.50
N LYS A 152 -3.49 6.51 6.46
CA LYS A 152 -4.46 7.57 6.80
C LYS A 152 -3.79 8.86 7.26
N ALA A 153 -2.73 8.76 8.06
CA ALA A 153 -1.98 9.93 8.51
C ALA A 153 -1.27 10.63 7.34
N CYS A 154 -0.67 9.86 6.40
CA CYS A 154 -0.12 10.41 5.17
C CYS A 154 -1.18 11.16 4.37
N VAL A 155 -2.34 10.53 4.14
CA VAL A 155 -3.46 11.12 3.39
C VAL A 155 -3.97 12.40 4.06
N ALA A 156 -4.14 12.40 5.39
CA ALA A 156 -4.63 13.57 6.12
C ALA A 156 -3.73 14.80 5.88
N CYS A 157 -2.41 14.63 5.98
CA CYS A 157 -1.46 15.71 5.71
C CYS A 157 -1.53 16.19 4.25
N HIS A 158 -1.56 15.26 3.29
CA HIS A 158 -1.62 15.56 1.86
C HIS A 158 -2.96 16.17 1.41
N LEU A 159 -4.04 15.94 2.15
CA LEU A 159 -5.33 16.60 1.91
C LEU A 159 -5.34 18.04 2.43
N GLU A 160 -4.64 18.31 3.54
CA GLU A 160 -4.61 19.61 4.21
C GLU A 160 -3.60 20.57 3.57
N PHE A 161 -2.40 20.08 3.21
CA PHE A 161 -1.28 20.89 2.81
C PHE A 161 -0.77 20.62 1.38
N THR A 162 -0.21 21.67 0.78
CA THR A 162 0.56 21.60 -0.47
C THR A 162 1.81 22.46 -0.35
N VAL A 163 2.93 22.01 -0.91
CA VAL A 163 4.15 22.81 -0.96
C VAL A 163 4.08 23.78 -2.14
N ARG A 164 4.33 25.07 -1.87
CA ARG A 164 4.55 26.10 -2.90
C ARG A 164 5.96 26.64 -2.78
N GLU A 165 6.71 26.59 -3.86
CA GLU A 165 8.00 27.26 -3.91
C GLU A 165 7.82 28.77 -3.98
N GLN A 166 8.55 29.47 -3.13
CA GLN A 166 8.63 30.94 -3.21
C GLN A 166 9.58 31.30 -4.36
N SER A 167 9.10 32.11 -5.29
CA SER A 167 9.90 32.64 -6.40
C SER A 167 10.85 33.73 -5.93
#